data_55abc87a14325915272e39d3bc123622
#
_entry.id   55abc87a14325915272e39d3bc123622
#
_cell.length_a   1.000
_cell.length_b   1.000
_cell.length_c   1.000
_cell.angle_alpha   90.00
_cell.angle_beta   90.00
_cell.angle_gamma   90.00
#
_symmetry.space_group_name_H-M   'P 1'
#
loop_
_entity.id
_entity.type
_entity.pdbx_description
1 polymer ?
#
loop_
_entity_poly.entity_id
_entity_poly.type
_entity_poly.pdbx_seq_one_letter_code
_entity_poly.pdbx_strand_id
1 'polypeptide(L)'
;EYPLGKNGQVSPLVDEASEVAARHHVLKTNLIANGYLDFTPVEGLTFRSNLGTNYAFYRKQDFEGAGSIDRLGQNSTSLSKIKSSEKSFVNWDNIISYNKTVKDHTFGATALTSWTQSKYTSVNAQGEGQLVDSYLWHNLGANDKSSYVIGSDYIQHQTFSYALRFNYSYKGRYMLTVSNRWDGDSRLSKGNKWASFPSVAAAWRISDEAFLKNVEALSNLKLRLSWGKTGNSGIMAYGTQSGLTPKTNSAFQDNGYTYYIYNEYVGNENVGWEMSNTWDLGFDIGLFNNRISAVVDLYQTKTTDILLPRTLPTSMGGSNATPFKMYQNIGATMNRGIEVSVNTVNVDNKNFKWNS
;
A
#
# COMPACT_ATOMS: atom_id res chain seq x y z
N GLU A 1 -20.01 -26.18 -38.30
CA GLU A 1 -19.08 -27.05 -37.55
C GLU A 1 -17.67 -26.51 -37.79
N TYR A 2 -17.07 -25.89 -36.81
CA TYR A 2 -15.65 -25.54 -36.84
C TYR A 2 -14.87 -26.82 -36.54
N PRO A 3 -14.10 -27.35 -37.48
CA PRO A 3 -13.45 -28.61 -37.29
C PRO A 3 -12.40 -28.48 -36.18
N LEU A 4 -12.44 -29.42 -35.25
CA LEU A 4 -11.28 -29.73 -34.42
C LEU A 4 -10.10 -29.86 -35.38
N GLY A 5 -8.98 -29.16 -35.14
CA GLY A 5 -7.76 -29.33 -35.90
C GLY A 5 -7.36 -30.80 -35.90
N LYS A 6 -6.53 -31.25 -36.84
CA LYS A 6 -6.09 -32.67 -37.04
C LYS A 6 -5.58 -33.35 -35.75
N ASN A 7 -5.28 -32.55 -34.71
CA ASN A 7 -4.77 -33.02 -33.42
C ASN A 7 -5.81 -32.90 -32.29
N GLY A 8 -7.09 -32.71 -32.57
CA GLY A 8 -8.11 -32.49 -31.55
C GLY A 8 -8.05 -31.10 -30.84
N GLN A 9 -7.21 -30.21 -31.34
CA GLN A 9 -7.14 -28.84 -30.80
C GLN A 9 -8.30 -28.00 -31.33
N VAL A 10 -8.91 -27.23 -30.46
CA VAL A 10 -9.99 -26.29 -30.78
C VAL A 10 -9.40 -25.07 -31.48
N SER A 11 -10.00 -24.62 -32.58
CA SER A 11 -9.59 -23.39 -33.26
C SER A 11 -9.91 -22.17 -32.38
N PRO A 12 -9.01 -21.22 -32.23
CA PRO A 12 -9.30 -19.94 -31.55
C PRO A 12 -10.48 -19.16 -32.18
N LEU A 13 -10.83 -19.43 -33.44
CA LEU A 13 -11.95 -18.79 -34.13
C LEU A 13 -13.33 -19.32 -33.70
N VAL A 14 -13.40 -20.33 -32.86
CA VAL A 14 -14.69 -20.88 -32.36
C VAL A 14 -15.47 -19.80 -31.61
N ASP A 15 -14.80 -18.99 -30.79
CA ASP A 15 -15.45 -17.92 -30.02
C ASP A 15 -15.89 -16.73 -30.88
N GLU A 16 -15.31 -16.58 -32.07
CA GLU A 16 -15.70 -15.56 -33.05
C GLU A 16 -16.86 -16.02 -33.96
N ALA A 17 -17.19 -17.30 -33.93
CA ALA A 17 -18.21 -17.90 -34.80
C ALA A 17 -19.64 -17.41 -34.50
N SER A 18 -19.88 -16.92 -33.30
CA SER A 18 -21.18 -16.43 -32.87
C SER A 18 -21.02 -15.27 -31.89
N GLU A 19 -21.89 -14.26 -32.04
CA GLU A 19 -21.93 -13.14 -31.09
C GLU A 19 -22.22 -13.54 -29.65
N VAL A 20 -22.71 -14.75 -29.42
CA VAL A 20 -23.04 -15.30 -28.09
C VAL A 20 -22.15 -16.47 -27.70
N ALA A 21 -21.08 -16.78 -28.45
CA ALA A 21 -20.19 -17.88 -28.12
C ALA A 21 -19.39 -17.61 -26.84
N ALA A 22 -18.76 -16.44 -26.76
CA ALA A 22 -18.09 -15.97 -25.55
C ALA A 22 -18.21 -14.44 -25.43
N ARG A 23 -18.59 -13.95 -24.29
CA ARG A 23 -18.73 -12.51 -24.04
C ARG A 23 -18.14 -12.15 -22.67
N HIS A 24 -17.31 -11.13 -22.69
CA HIS A 24 -16.68 -10.59 -21.48
C HIS A 24 -16.91 -9.09 -21.42
N HIS A 25 -17.50 -8.61 -20.35
CA HIS A 25 -17.73 -7.19 -20.14
C HIS A 25 -17.17 -6.75 -18.81
N VAL A 26 -16.37 -5.68 -18.83
CA VAL A 26 -15.77 -5.10 -17.61
C VAL A 26 -16.11 -3.62 -17.54
N LEU A 27 -16.79 -3.24 -16.47
CA LEU A 27 -17.02 -1.85 -16.12
C LEU A 27 -16.13 -1.49 -14.91
N LYS A 28 -15.35 -0.43 -15.07
CA LYS A 28 -14.54 0.15 -13.99
C LYS A 28 -14.92 1.62 -13.84
N THR A 29 -15.34 2.01 -12.66
CA THR A 29 -15.57 3.41 -12.31
C THR A 29 -14.65 3.78 -11.16
N ASN A 30 -13.92 4.87 -11.29
CA ASN A 30 -13.06 5.37 -10.24
C ASN A 30 -13.38 6.83 -9.98
N LEU A 31 -13.70 7.16 -8.74
CA LEU A 31 -13.96 8.52 -8.27
C LEU A 31 -12.90 8.89 -7.23
N ILE A 32 -12.13 9.93 -7.53
CA ILE A 32 -11.17 10.52 -6.59
C ILE A 32 -11.66 11.93 -6.30
N ALA A 33 -11.87 12.22 -5.03
CA ALA A 33 -12.25 13.54 -4.57
C ALA A 33 -11.42 13.94 -3.35
N ASN A 34 -11.05 15.22 -3.31
CA ASN A 34 -10.33 15.81 -2.19
C ASN A 34 -10.84 17.22 -1.95
N GLY A 35 -11.11 17.53 -0.69
CA GLY A 35 -11.53 18.86 -0.25
C GLY A 35 -10.79 19.25 1.02
N TYR A 36 -10.46 20.52 1.15
CA TYR A 36 -9.83 21.03 2.35
C TYR A 36 -10.40 22.37 2.76
N LEU A 37 -10.30 22.65 4.04
CA LEU A 37 -10.65 23.93 4.65
C LEU A 37 -9.42 24.47 5.39
N ASP A 38 -9.03 25.69 5.05
CA ASP A 38 -7.98 26.44 5.76
C ASP A 38 -8.61 27.54 6.58
N PHE A 39 -8.20 27.64 7.83
CA PHE A 39 -8.58 28.70 8.75
C PHE A 39 -7.34 29.30 9.41
N THR A 40 -7.14 30.59 9.23
CA THR A 40 -5.98 31.33 9.74
C THR A 40 -6.49 32.44 10.68
N PRO A 41 -6.74 32.13 11.96
CA PRO A 41 -7.33 33.09 12.92
C PRO A 41 -6.40 34.22 13.30
N VAL A 42 -5.10 33.97 13.32
CA VAL A 42 -4.05 34.95 13.63
C VAL A 42 -2.83 34.66 12.76
N GLU A 43 -1.99 35.68 12.58
CA GLU A 43 -0.76 35.58 11.83
C GLU A 43 0.14 34.43 12.36
N GLY A 44 0.59 33.57 11.46
CA GLY A 44 1.44 32.43 11.77
C GLY A 44 0.70 31.16 12.23
N LEU A 45 -0.59 31.24 12.61
CA LEU A 45 -1.39 30.07 13.02
C LEU A 45 -2.35 29.67 11.90
N THR A 46 -2.21 28.45 11.41
CA THR A 46 -3.10 27.87 10.39
C THR A 46 -3.66 26.55 10.89
N PHE A 47 -4.97 26.40 10.78
CA PHE A 47 -5.67 25.13 10.91
C PHE A 47 -6.12 24.67 9.53
N ARG A 48 -5.77 23.44 9.15
CA ARG A 48 -6.23 22.79 7.91
C ARG A 48 -6.94 21.50 8.24
N SER A 49 -8.14 21.33 7.71
CA SER A 49 -8.85 20.05 7.69
C SER A 49 -8.96 19.57 6.25
N ASN A 50 -8.46 18.39 5.95
CA ASN A 50 -8.41 17.80 4.62
C ASN A 50 -9.15 16.46 4.62
N LEU A 51 -10.16 16.30 3.75
CA LEU A 51 -10.91 15.08 3.57
C LEU A 51 -10.71 14.59 2.13
N GLY A 52 -10.17 13.39 1.99
CA GLY A 52 -9.94 12.72 0.72
C GLY A 52 -10.71 11.41 0.63
N THR A 53 -11.15 11.06 -0.56
CA THR A 53 -11.76 9.76 -0.84
C THR A 53 -11.34 9.24 -2.20
N ASN A 54 -11.15 7.94 -2.28
CA ASN A 54 -11.01 7.19 -3.53
C ASN A 54 -12.02 6.05 -3.49
N TYR A 55 -12.99 6.08 -4.39
CA TYR A 55 -14.00 5.05 -4.53
C TYR A 55 -13.86 4.39 -5.90
N ALA A 56 -13.67 3.07 -5.91
CA ALA A 56 -13.58 2.27 -7.11
C ALA A 56 -14.69 1.23 -7.13
N PHE A 57 -15.48 1.24 -8.19
CA PHE A 57 -16.45 0.21 -8.51
C PHE A 57 -15.94 -0.61 -9.68
N TYR A 58 -16.01 -1.93 -9.55
CA TYR A 58 -15.64 -2.88 -10.58
C TYR A 58 -16.76 -3.90 -10.76
N ARG A 59 -17.21 -4.08 -12.00
CA ARG A 59 -18.14 -5.14 -12.38
C ARG A 59 -17.56 -5.91 -13.55
N LYS A 60 -17.42 -7.21 -13.38
CA LYS A 60 -17.05 -8.15 -14.42
C LYS A 60 -18.22 -9.08 -14.69
N GLN A 61 -18.55 -9.27 -15.95
CA GLN A 61 -19.63 -10.09 -16.43
C GLN A 61 -19.07 -10.97 -17.54
N ASP A 62 -19.15 -12.28 -17.35
CA ASP A 62 -18.62 -13.26 -18.28
C ASP A 62 -19.77 -14.20 -18.69
N PHE A 63 -19.84 -14.52 -19.96
CA PHE A 63 -20.65 -15.58 -20.52
C PHE A 63 -19.78 -16.40 -21.45
N GLU A 64 -19.85 -17.71 -21.30
CA GLU A 64 -19.18 -18.70 -22.12
C GLU A 64 -20.22 -19.73 -22.53
N GLY A 65 -20.60 -19.75 -23.82
CA GLY A 65 -21.54 -20.72 -24.37
C GLY A 65 -20.96 -22.13 -24.36
N ALA A 66 -21.80 -23.14 -24.40
CA ALA A 66 -21.41 -24.56 -24.38
C ALA A 66 -20.39 -24.94 -25.46
N GLY A 67 -20.40 -24.24 -26.60
CA GLY A 67 -19.48 -24.40 -27.70
C GLY A 67 -18.22 -23.54 -27.66
N SER A 68 -18.03 -22.69 -26.64
CA SER A 68 -16.85 -21.84 -26.52
C SER A 68 -15.58 -22.66 -26.23
N ILE A 69 -14.41 -22.09 -26.51
CA ILE A 69 -13.11 -22.74 -26.28
C ILE A 69 -12.97 -23.21 -24.84
N ASP A 70 -13.31 -22.33 -23.90
CA ASP A 70 -13.13 -22.61 -22.48
C ASP A 70 -14.09 -23.69 -21.94
N ARG A 71 -15.21 -23.92 -22.64
CA ARG A 71 -16.22 -24.93 -22.27
C ARG A 71 -16.13 -26.23 -23.02
N LEU A 72 -15.53 -26.24 -24.21
CA LEU A 72 -15.28 -27.44 -24.97
C LEU A 72 -14.36 -28.41 -24.19
N GLY A 73 -14.87 -29.56 -23.83
CA GLY A 73 -14.18 -30.55 -22.98
C GLY A 73 -14.49 -30.41 -21.47
N GLN A 74 -15.22 -29.40 -21.04
CA GLN A 74 -15.71 -29.27 -19.66
C GLN A 74 -17.23 -29.45 -19.61
N ASN A 75 -17.73 -30.67 -19.72
CA ASN A 75 -19.16 -31.03 -19.74
C ASN A 75 -20.02 -30.34 -20.80
N SER A 76 -19.46 -29.53 -21.69
CA SER A 76 -20.15 -28.83 -22.78
C SER A 76 -21.39 -28.06 -22.32
N THR A 77 -21.34 -27.42 -21.16
CA THR A 77 -22.42 -26.56 -20.61
C THR A 77 -21.99 -25.09 -20.62
N SER A 78 -22.93 -24.19 -20.86
CA SER A 78 -22.65 -22.75 -20.78
C SER A 78 -22.33 -22.32 -19.35
N LEU A 79 -21.56 -21.24 -19.19
CA LEU A 79 -21.22 -20.60 -17.91
C LEU A 79 -21.62 -19.12 -17.95
N SER A 80 -22.42 -18.69 -16.98
CA SER A 80 -22.75 -17.29 -16.77
C SER A 80 -22.19 -16.83 -15.42
N LYS A 81 -21.48 -15.69 -15.38
CA LYS A 81 -20.83 -15.21 -14.18
C LYS A 81 -20.92 -13.70 -14.04
N ILE A 82 -21.23 -13.23 -12.84
CA ILE A 82 -21.18 -11.81 -12.46
C ILE A 82 -20.32 -11.68 -11.20
N LYS A 83 -19.38 -10.76 -11.25
CA LYS A 83 -18.63 -10.32 -10.08
C LYS A 83 -18.75 -8.80 -9.96
N SER A 84 -19.24 -8.31 -8.83
CA SER A 84 -19.24 -6.89 -8.49
C SER A 84 -18.37 -6.67 -7.26
N SER A 85 -17.56 -5.64 -7.28
CA SER A 85 -16.77 -5.26 -6.11
C SER A 85 -16.65 -3.76 -5.98
N GLU A 86 -16.58 -3.31 -4.75
CA GLU A 86 -16.43 -1.92 -4.37
C GLU A 86 -15.22 -1.80 -3.44
N LYS A 87 -14.38 -0.82 -3.72
CA LYS A 87 -13.26 -0.45 -2.86
C LYS A 87 -13.39 1.03 -2.52
N SER A 88 -13.47 1.34 -1.25
CA SER A 88 -13.44 2.71 -0.77
C SER A 88 -12.22 2.93 0.12
N PHE A 89 -11.56 4.06 -0.08
CA PHE A 89 -10.53 4.57 0.78
C PHE A 89 -10.91 5.99 1.17
N VAL A 90 -10.91 6.28 2.47
CA VAL A 90 -11.17 7.62 3.01
C VAL A 90 -9.99 7.99 3.89
N ASN A 91 -9.51 9.22 3.76
CA ASN A 91 -8.56 9.82 4.69
C ASN A 91 -9.10 11.16 5.19
N TRP A 92 -8.87 11.42 6.46
CA TRP A 92 -9.21 12.69 7.09
C TRP A 92 -8.06 13.15 7.97
N ASP A 93 -7.46 14.26 7.55
CA ASP A 93 -6.31 14.86 8.20
C ASP A 93 -6.68 16.22 8.79
N ASN A 94 -6.29 16.46 10.03
CA ASN A 94 -6.40 17.76 10.66
C ASN A 94 -5.02 18.21 11.11
N ILE A 95 -4.61 19.38 10.67
CA ILE A 95 -3.27 19.91 10.85
C ILE A 95 -3.38 21.30 11.48
N ILE A 96 -2.67 21.50 12.58
CA ILE A 96 -2.47 22.80 13.20
C ILE A 96 -1.00 23.16 13.03
N SER A 97 -0.70 24.29 12.43
CA SER A 97 0.66 24.78 12.23
C SER A 97 0.80 26.18 12.77
N TYR A 98 1.86 26.41 13.52
CA TYR A 98 2.22 27.74 14.01
C TYR A 98 3.67 28.05 13.64
N ASN A 99 3.89 29.18 12.98
CA ASN A 99 5.22 29.65 12.60
C ASN A 99 5.40 31.09 13.06
N LYS A 100 6.54 31.39 13.69
CA LYS A 100 6.89 32.72 14.14
C LYS A 100 8.38 32.96 14.04
N THR A 101 8.72 34.15 13.53
CA THR A 101 10.11 34.64 13.53
C THR A 101 10.21 35.82 14.52
N VAL A 102 11.16 35.71 15.43
CA VAL A 102 11.47 36.75 16.40
C VAL A 102 12.96 37.07 16.28
N LYS A 103 13.30 38.19 15.70
CA LYS A 103 14.69 38.57 15.38
C LYS A 103 15.35 37.45 14.52
N ASP A 104 16.41 36.89 15.06
CA ASP A 104 17.22 35.84 14.40
C ASP A 104 16.66 34.41 14.61
N HIS A 105 15.57 34.29 15.39
CA HIS A 105 15.00 32.99 15.78
C HIS A 105 13.72 32.70 15.00
N THR A 106 13.66 31.57 14.33
CA THR A 106 12.45 31.08 13.66
C THR A 106 11.98 29.81 14.35
N PHE A 107 10.74 29.79 14.78
CA PHE A 107 10.08 28.65 15.41
C PHE A 107 8.94 28.16 14.54
N GLY A 108 8.81 26.86 14.42
CA GLY A 108 7.66 26.21 13.81
C GLY A 108 7.18 25.07 14.68
N ALA A 109 5.88 24.99 14.90
CA ALA A 109 5.24 23.87 15.58
C ALA A 109 4.11 23.34 14.72
N THR A 110 3.97 22.01 14.61
CA THR A 110 2.90 21.36 13.87
C THR A 110 2.34 20.22 14.70
N ALA A 111 1.01 20.18 14.83
CA ALA A 111 0.27 19.04 15.35
C ALA A 111 -0.61 18.48 14.25
N LEU A 112 -0.65 17.15 14.13
CA LEU A 112 -1.43 16.43 13.12
C LEU A 112 -2.26 15.34 13.80
N THR A 113 -3.51 15.20 13.39
CA THR A 113 -4.27 13.96 13.53
C THR A 113 -4.67 13.45 12.14
N SER A 114 -4.57 12.15 11.94
CA SER A 114 -4.91 11.51 10.66
C SER A 114 -5.71 10.25 10.92
N TRP A 115 -6.81 10.07 10.21
CA TRP A 115 -7.59 8.85 10.21
C TRP A 115 -7.75 8.34 8.78
N THR A 116 -7.52 7.05 8.59
CA THR A 116 -7.77 6.41 7.30
C THR A 116 -8.63 5.17 7.46
N GLN A 117 -9.47 4.91 6.47
CA GLN A 117 -10.23 3.68 6.36
C GLN A 117 -10.13 3.13 4.94
N SER A 118 -9.81 1.86 4.82
CA SER A 118 -9.92 1.10 3.58
C SER A 118 -10.97 0.01 3.77
N LYS A 119 -11.94 -0.04 2.85
CA LYS A 119 -13.01 -1.04 2.83
C LYS A 119 -13.11 -1.65 1.45
N TYR A 120 -13.21 -2.95 1.38
CA TYR A 120 -13.46 -3.72 0.18
C TYR A 120 -14.64 -4.64 0.41
N THR A 121 -15.59 -4.64 -0.52
CA THR A 121 -16.70 -5.58 -0.56
C THR A 121 -16.81 -6.20 -1.94
N SER A 122 -17.10 -7.48 -2.02
CA SER A 122 -17.42 -8.12 -3.29
C SER A 122 -18.55 -9.12 -3.16
N VAL A 123 -19.26 -9.28 -4.26
CA VAL A 123 -20.26 -10.33 -4.45
C VAL A 123 -19.99 -10.96 -5.80
N ASN A 124 -19.99 -12.27 -5.86
CA ASN A 124 -19.91 -13.03 -7.10
C ASN A 124 -21.01 -14.09 -7.13
N ALA A 125 -21.57 -14.28 -8.29
CA ALA A 125 -22.55 -15.33 -8.57
C ALA A 125 -22.23 -15.91 -9.94
N GLN A 126 -22.35 -17.24 -10.06
CA GLN A 126 -22.22 -17.95 -11.32
C GLN A 126 -23.20 -19.13 -11.36
N GLY A 127 -23.53 -19.53 -12.58
CA GLY A 127 -24.33 -20.73 -12.84
C GLY A 127 -23.98 -21.29 -14.21
N GLU A 128 -24.21 -22.58 -14.40
CA GLU A 128 -23.94 -23.31 -15.64
C GLU A 128 -25.24 -23.89 -16.23
N GLY A 129 -25.22 -24.27 -17.52
CA GLY A 129 -26.32 -24.99 -18.14
C GLY A 129 -27.52 -24.12 -18.55
N GLN A 130 -27.26 -22.86 -18.92
CA GLN A 130 -28.31 -21.96 -19.45
C GLN A 130 -28.80 -22.48 -20.81
N LEU A 131 -30.12 -22.63 -20.96
CA LEU A 131 -30.72 -23.17 -22.18
C LEU A 131 -30.77 -22.16 -23.33
N VAL A 132 -30.72 -20.87 -23.05
CA VAL A 132 -30.82 -19.78 -24.01
C VAL A 132 -29.64 -18.86 -23.89
N ASP A 133 -28.65 -19.02 -24.76
CA ASP A 133 -27.37 -18.32 -24.72
C ASP A 133 -27.51 -16.78 -24.84
N SER A 134 -28.56 -16.30 -25.53
CA SER A 134 -28.80 -14.86 -25.66
C SER A 134 -29.12 -14.13 -24.36
N TYR A 135 -29.41 -14.85 -23.26
CA TYR A 135 -29.53 -14.23 -21.94
C TYR A 135 -28.18 -13.79 -21.38
N LEU A 136 -27.08 -14.38 -21.87
CA LEU A 136 -25.74 -14.07 -21.37
C LEU A 136 -25.69 -14.20 -19.84
N TRP A 137 -25.26 -13.14 -19.18
CA TRP A 137 -25.23 -12.98 -17.71
C TRP A 137 -26.48 -12.29 -17.14
N HIS A 138 -27.44 -11.89 -18.00
CA HIS A 138 -28.58 -11.07 -17.55
C HIS A 138 -29.62 -11.87 -16.78
N ASN A 139 -29.63 -13.20 -16.92
CA ASN A 139 -30.54 -14.08 -16.18
C ASN A 139 -29.83 -15.30 -15.61
N LEU A 140 -29.07 -15.12 -14.50
CA LEU A 140 -28.42 -16.23 -13.81
C LEU A 140 -29.40 -17.29 -13.32
N GLY A 141 -30.66 -16.89 -13.04
CA GLY A 141 -31.72 -17.80 -12.59
C GLY A 141 -32.14 -18.84 -13.65
N ALA A 142 -31.77 -18.66 -14.92
CA ALA A 142 -32.04 -19.60 -16.00
C ALA A 142 -31.02 -20.76 -16.09
N ASN A 143 -29.96 -20.73 -15.29
CA ASN A 143 -28.98 -21.80 -15.19
C ASN A 143 -29.49 -22.94 -14.32
N ASP A 144 -28.82 -24.09 -14.38
CA ASP A 144 -29.09 -25.22 -13.50
C ASP A 144 -28.83 -24.83 -12.03
N LYS A 145 -29.82 -24.99 -11.18
CA LYS A 145 -29.75 -24.62 -9.75
C LYS A 145 -28.66 -25.40 -9.00
N SER A 146 -28.34 -26.62 -9.43
CA SER A 146 -27.28 -27.42 -8.83
C SER A 146 -25.87 -26.87 -9.10
N SER A 147 -25.72 -26.02 -10.12
CA SER A 147 -24.45 -25.41 -10.52
C SER A 147 -24.17 -24.05 -9.88
N TYR A 148 -25.11 -23.51 -9.07
CA TYR A 148 -24.96 -22.19 -8.52
C TYR A 148 -23.80 -22.11 -7.53
N VAL A 149 -22.89 -21.16 -7.78
CA VAL A 149 -21.84 -20.77 -6.84
C VAL A 149 -22.02 -19.30 -6.50
N ILE A 150 -22.27 -19.02 -5.23
CA ILE A 150 -22.43 -17.67 -4.71
C ILE A 150 -21.36 -17.43 -3.66
N GLY A 151 -20.71 -16.27 -3.71
CA GLY A 151 -19.69 -15.89 -2.76
C GLY A 151 -19.72 -14.40 -2.49
N SER A 152 -19.22 -14.01 -1.33
CA SER A 152 -19.03 -12.61 -0.96
C SER A 152 -17.80 -12.45 -0.09
N ASP A 153 -17.13 -11.30 -0.21
CA ASP A 153 -15.99 -10.94 0.62
C ASP A 153 -16.22 -9.57 1.24
N TYR A 154 -15.72 -9.40 2.47
CA TYR A 154 -15.67 -8.15 3.18
C TYR A 154 -14.33 -7.99 3.87
N ILE A 155 -13.61 -6.93 3.53
CA ILE A 155 -12.31 -6.62 4.12
C ILE A 155 -12.31 -5.15 4.54
N GLN A 156 -11.97 -4.88 5.79
CA GLN A 156 -11.84 -3.52 6.31
C GLN A 156 -10.63 -3.40 7.22
N HIS A 157 -9.90 -2.30 7.07
CA HIS A 157 -8.90 -1.90 8.05
C HIS A 157 -8.88 -0.37 8.20
N GLN A 158 -8.39 0.08 9.34
CA GLN A 158 -8.31 1.48 9.71
C GLN A 158 -6.95 1.77 10.32
N THR A 159 -6.48 2.99 10.09
CA THR A 159 -5.35 3.54 10.83
C THR A 159 -5.75 4.85 11.48
N PHE A 160 -5.20 5.12 12.64
CA PHE A 160 -5.30 6.41 13.30
C PHE A 160 -3.93 6.85 13.75
N SER A 161 -3.62 8.13 13.52
CA SER A 161 -2.31 8.68 13.80
C SER A 161 -2.43 10.06 14.42
N TYR A 162 -1.47 10.40 15.30
CA TYR A 162 -1.23 11.76 15.70
C TYR A 162 0.27 12.03 15.73
N ALA A 163 0.65 13.25 15.38
CA ALA A 163 2.04 13.62 15.33
C ALA A 163 2.23 15.05 15.88
N LEU A 164 3.39 15.24 16.50
CA LEU A 164 3.88 16.55 16.91
C LEU A 164 5.24 16.76 16.26
N ARG A 165 5.47 17.95 15.72
CA ARG A 165 6.73 18.36 15.13
C ARG A 165 7.07 19.76 15.61
N PHE A 166 8.32 19.95 15.97
CA PHE A 166 8.90 21.23 16.33
C PHE A 166 10.12 21.51 15.46
N ASN A 167 10.19 22.69 14.88
CA ASN A 167 11.31 23.16 14.09
C ASN A 167 11.85 24.43 14.72
N TYR A 168 13.17 24.55 14.78
CA TYR A 168 13.85 25.74 15.25
C TYR A 168 15.00 26.08 14.31
N SER A 169 15.15 27.37 14.03
CA SER A 169 16.29 27.87 13.25
C SER A 169 16.82 29.16 13.88
N TYR A 170 18.13 29.22 14.05
CA TYR A 170 18.83 30.43 14.49
C TYR A 170 19.67 30.98 13.34
N LYS A 171 19.36 32.22 12.95
CA LYS A 171 19.99 32.95 11.82
C LYS A 171 19.96 32.18 10.50
N GLY A 172 19.08 31.18 10.30
CA GLY A 172 19.11 30.28 9.16
C GLY A 172 20.35 29.39 9.10
N ARG A 173 21.21 29.42 10.15
CA ARG A 173 22.50 28.77 10.21
C ARG A 173 22.46 27.48 11.00
N TYR A 174 21.86 27.50 12.17
CA TYR A 174 21.65 26.32 13.01
C TYR A 174 20.19 25.93 12.97
N MET A 175 19.92 24.71 12.61
CA MET A 175 18.55 24.20 12.44
C MET A 175 18.38 22.92 13.24
N LEU A 176 17.26 22.82 13.94
CA LEU A 176 16.86 21.62 14.70
C LEU A 176 15.42 21.30 14.40
N THR A 177 15.15 20.04 14.11
CA THR A 177 13.80 19.48 13.99
C THR A 177 13.68 18.30 14.93
N VAL A 178 12.62 18.29 15.73
CA VAL A 178 12.24 17.16 16.59
C VAL A 178 10.80 16.81 16.27
N SER A 179 10.53 15.55 16.07
CA SER A 179 9.14 15.08 15.88
C SER A 179 8.90 13.72 16.52
N ASN A 180 7.67 13.47 16.87
CA ASN A 180 7.20 12.13 17.21
C ASN A 180 5.83 11.92 16.56
N ARG A 181 5.66 10.71 15.98
CA ARG A 181 4.40 10.24 15.43
C ARG A 181 3.98 8.97 16.17
N TRP A 182 2.73 8.90 16.54
CA TRP A 182 2.11 7.71 17.10
C TRP A 182 1.10 7.20 16.09
N ASP A 183 1.26 5.97 15.66
CA ASP A 183 0.38 5.32 14.69
C ASP A 183 -0.29 4.09 15.32
N GLY A 184 -1.59 3.98 15.11
CA GLY A 184 -2.39 2.81 15.47
C GLY A 184 -2.95 2.15 14.22
N ASP A 185 -2.82 0.82 14.11
CA ASP A 185 -3.33 0.04 12.99
C ASP A 185 -4.22 -1.10 13.47
N SER A 186 -5.43 -1.18 12.91
CA SER A 186 -6.42 -2.19 13.28
C SER A 186 -6.01 -3.63 12.93
N ARG A 187 -5.08 -3.81 11.99
CA ARG A 187 -4.61 -5.11 11.51
C ARG A 187 -3.75 -5.85 12.54
N LEU A 188 -3.08 -5.10 13.42
CA LEU A 188 -2.17 -5.66 14.42
C LEU A 188 -2.93 -6.21 15.63
N SER A 189 -2.27 -7.04 16.41
CA SER A 189 -2.81 -7.72 17.58
C SER A 189 -3.26 -6.75 18.66
N LYS A 190 -4.22 -7.17 19.47
CA LYS A 190 -4.67 -6.41 20.63
C LYS A 190 -3.47 -6.16 21.58
N GLY A 191 -3.27 -4.89 21.95
CA GLY A 191 -2.11 -4.48 22.77
C GLY A 191 -0.90 -4.01 21.97
N ASN A 192 -0.73 -4.44 20.72
CA ASN A 192 0.39 -4.10 19.84
C ASN A 192 0.00 -3.17 18.67
N LYS A 193 -1.22 -2.65 18.68
CA LYS A 193 -1.74 -1.80 17.59
C LYS A 193 -1.03 -0.47 17.47
N TRP A 194 -0.53 0.08 18.58
CA TRP A 194 0.07 1.40 18.66
C TRP A 194 1.58 1.34 18.74
N ALA A 195 2.26 2.20 17.98
CA ALA A 195 3.68 2.42 18.08
C ALA A 195 4.04 3.90 18.01
N SER A 196 5.25 4.24 18.50
CA SER A 196 5.81 5.59 18.53
C SER A 196 7.03 5.65 17.62
N PHE A 197 7.08 6.71 16.80
CA PHE A 197 8.10 6.92 15.77
C PHE A 197 8.77 8.28 15.98
N PRO A 198 9.70 8.40 16.93
CA PRO A 198 10.46 9.62 17.16
C PRO A 198 11.47 9.87 16.04
N SER A 199 11.74 11.15 15.76
CA SER A 199 12.85 11.57 14.90
C SER A 199 13.46 12.90 15.36
N VAL A 200 14.75 13.03 15.12
CA VAL A 200 15.54 14.24 15.39
C VAL A 200 16.44 14.49 14.21
N ALA A 201 16.50 15.75 13.76
CA ALA A 201 17.42 16.18 12.72
C ALA A 201 18.04 17.52 13.10
N ALA A 202 19.35 17.65 12.93
CA ALA A 202 20.11 18.88 13.10
C ALA A 202 20.84 19.23 11.81
N ALA A 203 20.92 20.51 11.50
CA ALA A 203 21.72 20.98 10.38
C ALA A 203 22.48 22.26 10.74
N TRP A 204 23.70 22.37 10.20
CA TRP A 204 24.58 23.50 10.38
C TRP A 204 25.08 23.99 9.03
N ARG A 205 24.75 25.24 8.71
CA ARG A 205 25.27 25.89 7.51
C ARG A 205 26.62 26.53 7.83
N ILE A 206 27.68 25.77 7.58
CA ILE A 206 29.06 26.12 7.95
C ILE A 206 29.57 27.27 7.07
N SER A 207 29.10 27.35 5.82
CA SER A 207 29.46 28.44 4.89
C SER A 207 29.11 29.84 5.40
N ASP A 208 28.11 29.95 6.30
CA ASP A 208 27.69 31.25 6.84
C ASP A 208 28.52 31.67 8.06
N GLU A 209 29.49 30.88 8.50
CA GLU A 209 30.36 31.18 9.61
C GLU A 209 31.45 32.22 9.24
N ALA A 210 31.81 33.05 10.23
CA ALA A 210 32.77 34.13 10.00
C ALA A 210 34.12 33.67 9.45
N PHE A 211 34.58 32.48 9.81
CA PHE A 211 35.84 31.90 9.39
C PHE A 211 35.84 31.38 7.95
N LEU A 212 34.68 31.19 7.31
CA LEU A 212 34.55 30.75 5.90
C LEU A 212 34.09 31.86 4.96
N LYS A 213 33.70 33.03 5.44
CA LYS A 213 33.18 34.14 4.62
C LYS A 213 34.13 34.60 3.52
N ASN A 214 35.43 34.45 3.71
CA ASN A 214 36.44 34.90 2.77
C ASN A 214 36.89 33.81 1.77
N VAL A 215 36.23 32.64 1.81
CA VAL A 215 36.57 31.54 0.87
C VAL A 215 35.66 31.68 -0.35
N GLU A 216 36.12 32.46 -1.34
CA GLU A 216 35.32 32.78 -2.54
C GLU A 216 34.89 31.53 -3.35
N ALA A 217 35.68 30.46 -3.29
CA ALA A 217 35.36 29.20 -3.99
C ALA A 217 34.17 28.45 -3.34
N LEU A 218 33.89 28.70 -2.05
CA LEU A 218 32.85 27.98 -1.28
C LEU A 218 31.57 28.78 -1.26
N SER A 219 30.55 28.33 -1.98
CA SER A 219 29.26 28.99 -2.05
C SER A 219 28.26 28.44 -1.01
N ASN A 220 28.36 27.17 -0.67
CA ASN A 220 27.53 26.51 0.33
C ASN A 220 28.28 25.33 0.95
N LEU A 221 28.22 25.24 2.27
CA LEU A 221 28.65 24.04 3.00
C LEU A 221 27.69 23.85 4.16
N LYS A 222 26.91 22.78 4.10
CA LYS A 222 25.94 22.44 5.12
C LYS A 222 26.13 21.00 5.57
N LEU A 223 26.28 20.82 6.87
CA LEU A 223 26.31 19.53 7.53
C LEU A 223 24.89 19.18 8.01
N ARG A 224 24.48 17.95 7.79
CA ARG A 224 23.18 17.40 8.24
C ARG A 224 23.42 16.12 9.04
N LEU A 225 22.73 15.98 10.15
CA LEU A 225 22.69 14.74 10.93
C LEU A 225 21.24 14.45 11.29
N SER A 226 20.77 13.28 10.97
CA SER A 226 19.42 12.85 11.33
C SER A 226 19.38 11.44 11.91
N TRP A 227 18.41 11.23 12.75
CA TRP A 227 18.03 9.94 13.28
C TRP A 227 16.51 9.86 13.35
N GLY A 228 15.96 8.70 12.97
CA GLY A 228 14.53 8.47 13.07
C GLY A 228 14.16 7.01 13.12
N LYS A 229 13.01 6.77 13.73
CA LYS A 229 12.33 5.48 13.69
C LYS A 229 11.14 5.58 12.73
N THR A 230 10.94 4.51 11.94
CA THR A 230 9.74 4.30 11.12
C THR A 230 9.20 2.91 11.36
N GLY A 231 7.93 2.71 11.10
CA GLY A 231 7.27 1.43 11.29
C GLY A 231 6.55 0.93 10.04
N ASN A 232 6.38 -0.38 9.97
CA ASN A 232 5.55 -1.05 8.98
C ASN A 232 4.56 -1.98 9.69
N SER A 233 3.27 -1.90 9.32
CA SER A 233 2.17 -2.75 9.80
C SER A 233 1.56 -3.58 8.67
N GLY A 234 2.29 -3.79 7.58
CA GLY A 234 1.83 -4.30 6.29
C GLY A 234 1.48 -5.79 6.28
N ILE A 235 0.56 -6.22 7.14
CA ILE A 235 -0.05 -7.55 7.07
C ILE A 235 -1.46 -7.45 6.45
N MET A 236 -2.01 -8.60 6.02
CA MET A 236 -3.40 -8.65 5.55
C MET A 236 -4.36 -8.29 6.69
N ALA A 237 -5.51 -7.70 6.36
CA ALA A 237 -6.56 -7.51 7.33
C ALA A 237 -6.97 -8.86 7.93
N TYR A 238 -7.22 -8.87 9.25
CA TYR A 238 -7.53 -10.08 10.02
C TYR A 238 -6.39 -11.12 10.09
N GLY A 239 -5.18 -10.82 9.57
CA GLY A 239 -4.05 -11.75 9.57
C GLY A 239 -3.54 -12.17 10.95
N THR A 240 -3.94 -11.46 12.01
CA THR A 240 -3.68 -11.82 13.41
C THR A 240 -4.75 -12.73 14.02
N GLN A 241 -5.83 -12.99 13.29
CA GLN A 241 -6.96 -13.82 13.71
C GLN A 241 -6.94 -15.15 12.96
N SER A 242 -7.43 -16.19 13.61
CA SER A 242 -7.63 -17.48 12.96
C SER A 242 -8.92 -17.45 12.15
N GLY A 243 -8.81 -17.64 10.84
CA GLY A 243 -9.96 -17.89 9.98
C GLY A 243 -10.31 -19.38 9.98
N LEU A 244 -11.60 -19.69 9.96
CA LEU A 244 -12.10 -21.05 9.84
C LEU A 244 -12.86 -21.22 8.52
N THR A 245 -12.58 -22.29 7.81
CA THR A 245 -13.30 -22.66 6.58
C THR A 245 -14.06 -23.97 6.81
N PRO A 246 -15.37 -24.02 6.53
CA PRO A 246 -16.13 -25.25 6.59
C PRO A 246 -15.66 -26.21 5.50
N LYS A 247 -15.54 -27.49 5.83
CA LYS A 247 -15.28 -28.60 4.91
C LYS A 247 -16.32 -29.68 5.16
N THR A 248 -16.87 -30.22 4.07
CA THR A 248 -17.76 -31.36 4.13
C THR A 248 -16.99 -32.61 3.70
N ASN A 249 -16.97 -33.62 4.54
CA ASN A 249 -16.38 -34.90 4.22
C ASN A 249 -17.49 -35.92 4.00
N SER A 250 -17.61 -36.41 2.77
CA SER A 250 -18.58 -37.45 2.38
C SER A 250 -18.04 -38.87 2.52
N ALA A 251 -16.77 -39.05 2.98
CA ALA A 251 -16.11 -40.34 2.98
C ALA A 251 -16.61 -41.33 4.06
N PHE A 252 -17.39 -40.87 5.04
CA PHE A 252 -17.73 -41.68 6.20
C PHE A 252 -19.22 -41.94 6.44
N GLN A 253 -20.14 -41.44 5.65
CA GLN A 253 -21.58 -41.78 5.69
C GLN A 253 -22.39 -41.00 4.65
N ASP A 254 -23.61 -41.48 4.32
CA ASP A 254 -24.56 -40.85 3.38
C ASP A 254 -24.95 -39.39 3.69
N ASN A 255 -24.67 -38.91 4.88
CA ASN A 255 -24.99 -37.55 5.36
C ASN A 255 -23.77 -36.69 5.68
N GLY A 256 -22.71 -36.77 4.96
CA GLY A 256 -21.47 -36.01 5.14
C GLY A 256 -21.37 -35.08 6.37
N TYR A 257 -20.32 -35.21 7.16
CA TYR A 257 -20.08 -34.30 8.29
C TYR A 257 -19.42 -33.02 7.85
N THR A 258 -19.95 -31.86 8.29
CA THR A 258 -19.27 -30.57 8.15
C THR A 258 -18.34 -30.38 9.33
N TYR A 259 -17.08 -30.16 9.06
CA TYR A 259 -16.08 -29.79 10.05
C TYR A 259 -15.38 -28.50 9.63
N TYR A 260 -14.71 -27.83 10.57
CA TYR A 260 -14.02 -26.59 10.32
C TYR A 260 -12.52 -26.81 10.41
N ILE A 261 -11.80 -26.30 9.42
CA ILE A 261 -10.33 -26.27 9.42
C ILE A 261 -9.88 -24.81 9.45
N TYR A 262 -8.68 -24.60 9.96
CA TYR A 262 -8.06 -23.29 9.80
C TYR A 262 -7.93 -22.97 8.32
N ASN A 263 -8.14 -21.69 7.99
CA ASN A 263 -7.70 -21.15 6.73
C ASN A 263 -6.17 -21.28 6.61
N GLU A 264 -5.60 -20.83 5.50
CA GLU A 264 -4.16 -20.81 5.31
C GLU A 264 -3.39 -20.15 6.47
N TYR A 265 -4.03 -19.23 7.20
CA TYR A 265 -3.40 -18.48 8.30
C TYR A 265 -3.99 -18.85 9.67
N VAL A 266 -3.09 -19.15 10.60
CA VAL A 266 -3.39 -19.31 12.03
C VAL A 266 -3.12 -17.98 12.71
N GLY A 267 -4.01 -17.55 13.60
CA GLY A 267 -3.89 -16.31 14.33
C GLY A 267 -2.69 -16.26 15.26
N ASN A 268 -2.18 -15.06 15.49
CA ASN A 268 -1.12 -14.78 16.45
C ASN A 268 -1.42 -13.47 17.18
N GLU A 269 -1.58 -13.57 18.51
CA GLU A 269 -1.93 -12.44 19.36
C GLU A 269 -0.74 -11.52 19.71
N ASN A 270 0.47 -11.86 19.26
CA ASN A 270 1.70 -11.13 19.59
C ASN A 270 2.25 -10.28 18.41
N VAL A 271 1.53 -10.20 17.30
CA VAL A 271 2.00 -9.45 16.12
C VAL A 271 1.95 -7.95 16.37
N GLY A 272 3.08 -7.30 16.25
CA GLY A 272 3.26 -5.85 16.39
C GLY A 272 3.88 -5.23 15.14
N TRP A 273 4.38 -4.00 15.30
CA TRP A 273 5.04 -3.25 14.25
C TRP A 273 6.43 -3.80 13.93
N GLU A 274 6.76 -3.85 12.65
CA GLU A 274 8.15 -3.91 12.19
C GLU A 274 8.77 -2.53 12.36
N MET A 275 10.02 -2.46 12.88
CA MET A 275 10.69 -1.22 13.26
C MET A 275 11.97 -0.99 12.46
N SER A 276 12.07 0.15 11.80
CA SER A 276 13.30 0.59 11.12
C SER A 276 13.89 1.80 11.83
N ASN A 277 15.18 1.70 12.19
CA ASN A 277 15.98 2.78 12.75
C ASN A 277 16.98 3.24 11.70
N THR A 278 16.93 4.52 11.34
CA THR A 278 17.81 5.11 10.33
C THR A 278 18.64 6.22 10.95
N TRP A 279 19.94 6.18 10.68
CA TRP A 279 20.90 7.27 10.88
C TRP A 279 21.36 7.76 9.53
N ASP A 280 21.48 9.06 9.39
CA ASP A 280 21.95 9.71 8.18
C ASP A 280 22.84 10.89 8.53
N LEU A 281 24.02 10.95 7.88
CA LEU A 281 24.99 12.04 7.95
C LEU A 281 25.21 12.57 6.53
N GLY A 282 24.78 13.80 6.27
CA GLY A 282 24.81 14.42 4.96
C GLY A 282 25.66 15.69 4.90
N PHE A 283 26.26 15.90 3.73
CA PHE A 283 26.99 17.12 3.37
C PHE A 283 26.42 17.70 2.08
N ASP A 284 25.97 18.95 2.14
CA ASP A 284 25.60 19.74 0.96
C ASP A 284 26.73 20.71 0.65
N ILE A 285 27.34 20.56 -0.51
CA ILE A 285 28.53 21.32 -0.92
C ILE A 285 28.20 22.12 -2.19
N GLY A 286 28.44 23.39 -2.20
CA GLY A 286 28.34 24.26 -3.37
C GLY A 286 29.63 25.02 -3.59
N LEU A 287 30.16 24.97 -4.79
CA LEU A 287 31.42 25.63 -5.17
C LEU A 287 31.20 26.56 -6.36
N PHE A 288 32.03 27.63 -6.43
CA PHE A 288 32.08 28.55 -7.56
C PHE A 288 30.71 29.13 -7.94
N ASN A 289 30.02 29.77 -6.98
CA ASN A 289 28.66 30.28 -7.12
C ASN A 289 27.67 29.19 -7.52
N ASN A 290 27.80 28.01 -6.87
CA ASN A 290 27.01 26.80 -7.12
C ASN A 290 27.10 26.26 -8.54
N ARG A 291 28.19 26.58 -9.30
CA ARG A 291 28.44 25.94 -10.59
C ARG A 291 28.76 24.45 -10.43
N ILE A 292 29.28 24.05 -9.29
CA ILE A 292 29.42 22.66 -8.86
C ILE A 292 28.62 22.52 -7.57
N SER A 293 27.66 21.63 -7.55
CA SER A 293 26.94 21.26 -6.35
C SER A 293 27.01 19.75 -6.13
N ALA A 294 27.37 19.35 -4.93
CA ALA A 294 27.46 17.96 -4.53
C ALA A 294 26.67 17.71 -3.25
N VAL A 295 26.03 16.56 -3.18
CA VAL A 295 25.41 16.03 -1.97
C VAL A 295 26.03 14.68 -1.68
N VAL A 296 26.51 14.48 -0.47
CA VAL A 296 27.09 13.22 0.00
C VAL A 296 26.32 12.79 1.24
N ASP A 297 25.70 11.62 1.21
CA ASP A 297 24.97 11.04 2.33
C ASP A 297 25.60 9.70 2.75
N LEU A 298 25.78 9.54 4.04
CA LEU A 298 26.24 8.33 4.70
C LEU A 298 25.08 7.82 5.56
N TYR A 299 24.50 6.68 5.20
CA TYR A 299 23.33 6.18 5.91
C TYR A 299 23.50 4.78 6.46
N GLN A 300 22.78 4.49 7.51
CA GLN A 300 22.59 3.17 8.06
C GLN A 300 21.15 2.99 8.52
N THR A 301 20.47 1.98 7.96
CA THR A 301 19.13 1.57 8.39
C THR A 301 19.18 0.15 8.95
N LYS A 302 18.69 -0.04 10.17
CA LYS A 302 18.49 -1.34 10.79
C LYS A 302 17.00 -1.56 10.99
N THR A 303 16.45 -2.60 10.32
CA THR A 303 15.08 -3.05 10.48
C THR A 303 15.06 -4.28 11.38
N THR A 304 14.21 -4.27 12.40
CA THR A 304 13.99 -5.36 13.36
C THR A 304 12.51 -5.75 13.39
N ASP A 305 12.24 -6.91 13.95
CA ASP A 305 10.86 -7.39 14.11
C ASP A 305 10.12 -7.47 12.77
N ILE A 306 10.81 -7.96 11.73
CA ILE A 306 10.28 -8.03 10.37
C ILE A 306 9.00 -8.87 10.35
N LEU A 307 7.96 -8.34 9.72
CA LEU A 307 6.64 -8.98 9.60
C LEU A 307 6.65 -10.03 8.48
N LEU A 308 6.78 -11.30 8.85
CA LEU A 308 6.81 -12.41 7.90
C LEU A 308 5.75 -13.47 8.21
N PRO A 309 5.10 -14.04 7.17
CA PRO A 309 4.29 -15.25 7.32
C PRO A 309 5.21 -16.48 7.43
N ARG A 310 5.37 -16.99 8.65
CA ARG A 310 6.13 -18.22 8.89
C ARG A 310 5.26 -19.43 8.58
N THR A 311 5.78 -20.35 7.79
CA THR A 311 5.19 -21.68 7.58
C THR A 311 5.33 -22.53 8.85
N LEU A 312 4.21 -23.09 9.29
CA LEU A 312 4.17 -23.96 10.47
C LEU A 312 4.49 -25.42 10.09
N PRO A 313 5.11 -26.18 11.01
CA PRO A 313 5.29 -27.60 10.82
C PRO A 313 3.95 -28.32 10.63
N THR A 314 3.92 -29.38 9.81
CA THR A 314 2.72 -30.19 9.56
C THR A 314 2.18 -30.89 10.82
N SER A 315 3.01 -31.06 11.86
CA SER A 315 2.58 -31.52 13.18
C SER A 315 1.59 -30.56 13.88
N MET A 316 1.56 -29.31 13.47
CA MET A 316 0.61 -28.28 13.97
C MET A 316 -0.67 -28.20 13.10
N GLY A 317 -0.80 -29.04 12.06
CA GLY A 317 -1.91 -29.08 11.12
C GLY A 317 -1.52 -28.63 9.71
N GLY A 318 -2.47 -28.74 8.78
CA GLY A 318 -2.22 -28.54 7.37
C GLY A 318 -1.64 -29.77 6.69
N SER A 319 -1.19 -29.62 5.45
CA SER A 319 -0.54 -30.68 4.68
C SER A 319 0.77 -30.18 4.07
N ASN A 320 1.61 -31.06 3.56
CA ASN A 320 2.82 -30.67 2.83
C ASN A 320 2.53 -29.78 1.61
N ALA A 321 1.37 -29.97 0.97
CA ALA A 321 0.94 -29.15 -0.16
C ALA A 321 0.33 -27.79 0.25
N THR A 322 -0.30 -27.74 1.43
CA THR A 322 -0.96 -26.55 1.98
C THR A 322 -0.64 -26.39 3.46
N PRO A 323 0.60 -26.05 3.80
CA PRO A 323 1.01 -25.87 5.19
C PRO A 323 0.35 -24.59 5.75
N PHE A 324 0.02 -24.63 7.03
CA PHE A 324 -0.46 -23.42 7.71
C PHE A 324 0.65 -22.39 7.86
N LYS A 325 0.26 -21.14 7.83
CA LYS A 325 1.15 -19.99 8.03
C LYS A 325 0.69 -19.17 9.23
N MET A 326 1.59 -18.45 9.84
CA MET A 326 1.32 -17.55 10.96
C MET A 326 2.19 -16.31 10.84
N TYR A 327 1.62 -15.12 10.91
CA TYR A 327 2.40 -13.89 10.96
C TYR A 327 3.18 -13.79 12.26
N GLN A 328 4.45 -13.45 12.16
CA GLN A 328 5.34 -13.24 13.32
C GLN A 328 6.30 -12.08 13.05
N ASN A 329 6.69 -11.41 14.11
CA ASN A 329 7.78 -10.44 14.09
C ASN A 329 9.10 -11.21 14.28
N ILE A 330 9.80 -11.53 13.19
CA ILE A 330 11.02 -12.34 13.21
C ILE A 330 12.07 -11.79 12.24
N GLY A 331 13.32 -11.86 12.68
CA GLY A 331 14.46 -11.45 11.87
C GLY A 331 14.78 -9.97 11.94
N ALA A 332 15.93 -9.65 11.38
CA ALA A 332 16.42 -8.29 11.25
C ALA A 332 17.27 -8.18 9.99
N THR A 333 17.27 -6.96 9.39
CA THR A 333 18.15 -6.61 8.29
C THR A 333 18.91 -5.34 8.60
N MET A 334 20.08 -5.18 7.99
CA MET A 334 20.85 -3.94 8.04
C MET A 334 21.24 -3.54 6.63
N ASN A 335 21.00 -2.28 6.30
CA ASN A 335 21.47 -1.64 5.08
C ASN A 335 22.30 -0.42 5.46
N ARG A 336 23.45 -0.25 4.83
CA ARG A 336 24.32 0.93 4.99
C ARG A 336 24.95 1.26 3.66
N GLY A 337 25.15 2.54 3.39
CA GLY A 337 25.73 2.95 2.12
C GLY A 337 26.21 4.38 2.14
N ILE A 338 26.78 4.75 1.02
CA ILE A 338 27.21 6.10 0.68
C ILE A 338 26.49 6.46 -0.62
N GLU A 339 25.82 7.59 -0.63
CA GLU A 339 25.19 8.16 -1.82
C GLU A 339 25.90 9.46 -2.19
N VAL A 340 26.22 9.64 -3.46
CA VAL A 340 26.87 10.84 -3.96
C VAL A 340 26.11 11.32 -5.18
N SER A 341 25.66 12.58 -5.13
CA SER A 341 25.07 13.28 -6.27
C SER A 341 25.93 14.50 -6.58
N VAL A 342 26.31 14.68 -7.85
CA VAL A 342 27.09 15.82 -8.31
C VAL A 342 26.37 16.45 -9.50
N ASN A 343 26.13 17.75 -9.42
CA ASN A 343 25.58 18.54 -10.51
C ASN A 343 26.57 19.63 -10.87
N THR A 344 26.83 19.80 -12.18
CA THR A 344 27.75 20.80 -12.67
C THR A 344 27.14 21.66 -13.77
N VAL A 345 27.35 22.96 -13.70
CA VAL A 345 27.04 23.90 -14.77
C VAL A 345 28.32 24.14 -15.58
N ASN A 346 28.51 23.35 -16.64
CA ASN A 346 29.73 23.35 -17.44
C ASN A 346 29.81 24.60 -18.33
N VAL A 347 28.71 24.89 -19.03
CA VAL A 347 28.58 26.08 -19.87
C VAL A 347 27.20 26.69 -19.64
N ASP A 348 27.17 27.99 -19.38
CA ASP A 348 25.92 28.76 -19.31
C ASP A 348 26.16 30.13 -19.98
N ASN A 349 25.79 30.21 -21.25
CA ASN A 349 25.78 31.44 -22.02
C ASN A 349 24.44 31.64 -22.76
N LYS A 350 24.31 32.75 -23.47
CA LYS A 350 23.03 33.09 -24.14
C LYS A 350 22.57 32.06 -25.18
N ASN A 351 23.51 31.36 -25.80
CA ASN A 351 23.25 30.49 -26.95
C ASN A 351 23.36 29.00 -26.64
N PHE A 352 24.02 28.64 -25.54
CA PHE A 352 24.31 27.25 -25.20
C PHE A 352 24.34 27.04 -23.69
N LYS A 353 23.61 26.03 -23.22
CA LYS A 353 23.62 25.60 -21.82
C LYS A 353 23.95 24.13 -21.73
N TRP A 354 24.91 23.78 -20.90
CA TRP A 354 25.33 22.41 -20.64
C TRP A 354 25.50 22.19 -19.15
N ASN A 355 24.68 21.32 -18.61
CA ASN A 355 24.70 20.86 -17.24
C ASN A 355 24.94 19.34 -17.22
N SER A 356 25.60 18.86 -16.22
CA SER A 356 25.84 17.42 -16.00
C SER A 356 25.52 17.07 -14.58
#